data_74923c39f1689c99ab5385f0d9916e86
#
_entry.id   74923c39f1689c99ab5385f0d9916e86
#
_cell.length_a   1.000
_cell.length_b   1.000
_cell.length_c   1.000
_cell.angle_alpha   90.00
_cell.angle_beta   90.00
_cell.angle_gamma   90.00
#
_symmetry.space_group_name_H-M   'P 1'
#
loop_
_entity.id
_entity.type
_entity.pdbx_description
1 polymer ?
#
loop_
_entity_poly.entity_id
_entity_poly.type
_entity_poly.pdbx_seq_one_letter_code
_entity_poly.pdbx_strand_id
1 'polypeptide(L)'
;KWKDRNIRVKEKYIFPTPGIDWKRLSEKELSAVLKKSEKKNLATSIATEIGFGGLYAEEICRLAGVDKDKLQKDVTEKEVKALIKGIKELLKLIEKPSGFIYENDITPFALGSKDENKDEKENKLIKETKTYNEAIDTLNPFEIISPYEQKILSAKRIISGQKKSIKKQEVKIESNTKKGETIYDNYQPLQKIIDFVNSARKEGKDWKEIEKELKNIKKIKGIDLK
;
A
#
# COMPACT_ATOMS: atom_id res chain seq x y z
N LYS A 1 29.33 3.59 9.66
CA LYS A 1 29.11 2.36 10.40
C LYS A 1 27.96 1.59 9.75
N TRP A 2 28.23 0.38 9.28
CA TRP A 2 27.22 -0.53 8.75
C TRP A 2 26.77 -1.47 9.89
N LYS A 3 25.59 -2.07 9.75
CA LYS A 3 25.03 -2.93 10.81
C LYS A 3 26.02 -4.04 11.24
N ASP A 4 26.69 -4.66 10.27
CA ASP A 4 27.49 -5.85 10.46
C ASP A 4 29.01 -5.60 10.39
N ARG A 5 29.45 -4.38 10.01
CA ARG A 5 30.87 -4.08 9.83
C ARG A 5 31.17 -2.59 9.89
N ASN A 6 32.42 -2.27 10.23
CA ASN A 6 32.96 -0.94 10.12
C ASN A 6 33.86 -0.85 8.88
N ILE A 7 33.67 0.17 8.05
CA ILE A 7 34.53 0.48 6.91
C ILE A 7 35.24 1.81 7.27
N ARG A 8 36.53 1.75 7.61
CA ARG A 8 37.35 2.90 7.95
C ARG A 8 38.73 2.77 7.31
N VAL A 9 39.38 3.90 7.09
CA VAL A 9 40.76 3.94 6.61
C VAL A 9 41.66 3.25 7.65
N LYS A 10 42.60 2.40 7.19
CA LYS A 10 43.52 1.60 8.01
C LYS A 10 42.89 0.45 8.81
N GLU A 11 41.59 0.20 8.75
CA GLU A 11 40.97 -0.99 9.31
C GLU A 11 40.97 -2.15 8.29
N LYS A 12 41.14 -3.39 8.75
CA LYS A 12 41.02 -4.57 7.89
C LYS A 12 39.61 -4.69 7.39
N TYR A 13 39.44 -4.82 6.07
CA TYR A 13 38.12 -5.02 5.48
C TYR A 13 37.56 -6.40 5.87
N ILE A 14 36.38 -6.39 6.43
CA ILE A 14 35.62 -7.62 6.75
C ILE A 14 34.52 -7.76 5.70
N PHE A 15 34.51 -8.88 4.98
CA PHE A 15 33.45 -9.17 4.01
C PHE A 15 32.11 -9.35 4.74
N PRO A 16 31.00 -8.96 4.09
CA PRO A 16 29.66 -9.24 4.61
C PRO A 16 29.49 -10.77 4.73
N THR A 17 28.67 -11.18 5.70
CA THR A 17 28.24 -12.58 5.81
C THR A 17 27.60 -13.00 4.48
N PRO A 18 28.06 -14.09 3.84
CA PRO A 18 27.46 -14.56 2.61
C PRO A 18 25.98 -14.88 2.83
N GLY A 19 25.13 -14.43 1.93
CA GLY A 19 23.72 -14.83 1.90
C GLY A 19 23.57 -16.31 1.50
N ILE A 20 22.35 -16.78 1.47
CA ILE A 20 22.02 -18.12 1.02
C ILE A 20 22.34 -18.24 -0.48
N ASP A 21 23.12 -19.28 -0.84
CA ASP A 21 23.35 -19.61 -2.27
C ASP A 21 22.12 -20.31 -2.85
N TRP A 22 21.20 -19.53 -3.41
CA TRP A 22 19.95 -20.04 -3.98
C TRP A 22 20.14 -20.93 -5.22
N LYS A 23 21.31 -20.91 -5.86
CA LYS A 23 21.66 -21.85 -6.95
C LYS A 23 21.89 -23.26 -6.43
N ARG A 24 22.36 -23.38 -5.20
CA ARG A 24 22.69 -24.65 -4.55
C ARG A 24 21.76 -25.01 -3.40
N LEU A 25 20.69 -24.22 -3.21
CA LEU A 25 19.75 -24.39 -2.11
C LEU A 25 19.10 -25.77 -2.12
N SER A 26 19.27 -26.52 -1.05
CA SER A 26 18.66 -27.84 -0.85
C SER A 26 17.28 -27.73 -0.19
N GLU A 27 16.46 -28.79 -0.32
CA GLU A 27 15.16 -28.88 0.34
C GLU A 27 15.26 -28.74 1.86
N LYS A 28 16.29 -29.35 2.46
CA LYS A 28 16.53 -29.30 3.92
C LYS A 28 16.86 -27.88 4.38
N GLU A 29 17.70 -27.17 3.64
CA GLU A 29 18.08 -25.79 3.95
C GLU A 29 16.88 -24.84 3.80
N LEU A 30 16.11 -24.97 2.71
CA LEU A 30 14.90 -24.17 2.51
C LEU A 30 13.90 -24.41 3.66
N SER A 31 13.63 -25.67 4.02
CA SER A 31 12.73 -26.00 5.12
C SER A 31 13.23 -25.42 6.46
N ALA A 32 14.54 -25.47 6.72
CA ALA A 32 15.12 -24.94 7.95
C ALA A 32 14.99 -23.40 8.01
N VAL A 33 15.20 -22.72 6.90
CA VAL A 33 15.05 -21.25 6.79
C VAL A 33 13.61 -20.85 7.00
N LEU A 34 12.66 -21.50 6.33
CA LEU A 34 11.23 -21.18 6.46
C LEU A 34 10.72 -21.41 7.88
N LYS A 35 11.12 -22.49 8.54
CA LYS A 35 10.73 -22.79 9.94
C LYS A 35 11.28 -21.77 10.94
N LYS A 36 12.46 -21.21 10.69
CA LYS A 36 13.09 -20.18 11.54
C LYS A 36 12.58 -18.78 11.26
N SER A 37 11.94 -18.56 10.12
CA SER A 37 11.46 -17.24 9.72
C SER A 37 10.29 -16.79 10.61
N GLU A 38 10.34 -15.52 11.04
CA GLU A 38 9.29 -14.86 11.80
C GLU A 38 8.51 -13.86 10.93
N LYS A 39 8.61 -14.00 9.60
CA LYS A 39 7.95 -13.09 8.65
C LYS A 39 6.44 -13.35 8.60
N LYS A 40 5.72 -12.40 8.02
CA LYS A 40 4.26 -12.40 7.97
C LYS A 40 3.68 -13.56 7.15
N ASN A 41 4.32 -13.88 6.01
CA ASN A 41 3.86 -14.90 5.07
C ASN A 41 5.03 -15.54 4.31
N LEU A 42 4.73 -16.57 3.51
CA LEU A 42 5.68 -17.34 2.73
C LEU A 42 6.46 -16.47 1.73
N ALA A 43 5.75 -15.64 0.95
CA ALA A 43 6.39 -14.78 -0.05
C ALA A 43 7.39 -13.82 0.60
N THR A 44 7.03 -13.19 1.74
CA THR A 44 7.93 -12.29 2.47
C THR A 44 9.14 -13.02 3.01
N SER A 45 8.99 -14.29 3.46
CA SER A 45 10.10 -15.11 3.92
C SER A 45 11.06 -15.46 2.79
N ILE A 46 10.56 -15.87 1.63
CA ILE A 46 11.38 -16.14 0.43
C ILE A 46 12.07 -14.86 -0.03
N ALA A 47 11.36 -13.73 -0.05
CA ALA A 47 11.90 -12.45 -0.49
C ALA A 47 13.08 -11.97 0.36
N THR A 48 12.97 -12.09 1.69
CA THR A 48 13.93 -11.47 2.63
C THR A 48 15.00 -12.43 3.13
N GLU A 49 14.64 -13.67 3.47
CA GLU A 49 15.59 -14.64 4.06
C GLU A 49 16.46 -15.30 2.97
N ILE A 50 15.88 -15.57 1.81
CA ILE A 50 16.62 -16.15 0.69
C ILE A 50 17.20 -15.04 -0.21
N GLY A 51 16.54 -13.86 -0.26
CA GLY A 51 17.05 -12.69 -0.96
C GLY A 51 16.58 -12.54 -2.41
N PHE A 52 15.46 -13.18 -2.80
CA PHE A 52 14.88 -13.01 -4.13
C PHE A 52 14.20 -11.66 -4.35
N GLY A 53 13.82 -10.97 -3.26
CA GLY A 53 12.94 -9.79 -3.34
C GLY A 53 11.48 -10.16 -3.59
N GLY A 54 10.56 -9.21 -3.34
CA GLY A 54 9.11 -9.48 -3.35
C GLY A 54 8.61 -10.00 -4.67
N LEU A 55 8.97 -9.34 -5.76
CA LEU A 55 8.52 -9.64 -7.12
C LEU A 55 8.79 -11.10 -7.52
N TYR A 56 10.03 -11.55 -7.35
CA TYR A 56 10.41 -12.92 -7.73
C TYR A 56 9.97 -13.96 -6.69
N ALA A 57 9.80 -13.57 -5.43
CA ALA A 57 9.24 -14.47 -4.42
C ALA A 57 7.78 -14.84 -4.72
N GLU A 58 6.96 -13.90 -5.15
CA GLU A 58 5.59 -14.16 -5.60
C GLU A 58 5.58 -15.05 -6.84
N GLU A 59 6.45 -14.79 -7.82
CA GLU A 59 6.57 -15.61 -9.00
C GLU A 59 7.01 -17.06 -8.69
N ILE A 60 7.93 -17.26 -7.74
CA ILE A 60 8.32 -18.58 -7.26
C ILE A 60 7.13 -19.31 -6.63
N CYS A 61 6.34 -18.64 -5.79
CA CYS A 61 5.13 -19.22 -5.20
C CYS A 61 4.14 -19.63 -6.28
N ARG A 62 3.92 -18.81 -7.30
CA ARG A 62 3.06 -19.11 -8.45
C ARG A 62 3.55 -20.31 -9.24
N LEU A 63 4.83 -20.35 -9.61
CA LEU A 63 5.43 -21.48 -10.34
C LEU A 63 5.36 -22.79 -9.55
N ALA A 64 5.43 -22.69 -8.23
CA ALA A 64 5.33 -23.84 -7.33
C ALA A 64 3.86 -24.26 -7.09
N GLY A 65 2.88 -23.44 -7.44
CA GLY A 65 1.46 -23.69 -7.11
C GLY A 65 1.19 -23.62 -5.60
N VAL A 66 1.92 -22.78 -4.86
CA VAL A 66 1.79 -22.60 -3.41
C VAL A 66 1.28 -21.21 -3.11
N ASP A 67 0.31 -21.12 -2.20
CA ASP A 67 -0.25 -19.83 -1.78
C ASP A 67 0.84 -18.94 -1.15
N LYS A 68 1.02 -17.75 -1.73
CA LYS A 68 2.00 -16.75 -1.30
C LYS A 68 1.73 -16.20 0.10
N ASP A 69 0.47 -16.16 0.51
CA ASP A 69 0.02 -15.61 1.79
C ASP A 69 0.00 -16.65 2.91
N LYS A 70 0.25 -17.93 2.60
CA LYS A 70 0.37 -19.00 3.58
C LYS A 70 1.47 -18.72 4.61
N LEU A 71 1.23 -19.13 5.86
CA LEU A 71 2.27 -19.07 6.90
C LEU A 71 3.42 -20.02 6.55
N GLN A 72 4.64 -19.50 6.60
CA GLN A 72 5.84 -20.27 6.26
C GLN A 72 6.09 -21.52 7.14
N LYS A 73 5.53 -21.52 8.36
CA LYS A 73 5.62 -22.66 9.28
C LYS A 73 4.71 -23.83 8.88
N ASP A 74 3.66 -23.56 8.14
CA ASP A 74 2.65 -24.54 7.70
C ASP A 74 2.97 -25.15 6.33
N VAL A 75 4.13 -24.81 5.76
CA VAL A 75 4.57 -25.33 4.46
C VAL A 75 4.98 -26.80 4.61
N THR A 76 4.33 -27.65 3.83
CA THR A 76 4.56 -29.11 3.82
C THR A 76 5.84 -29.46 3.05
N GLU A 77 6.37 -30.67 3.27
CA GLU A 77 7.55 -31.13 2.53
C GLU A 77 7.31 -31.21 1.02
N LYS A 78 6.08 -31.52 0.59
CA LYS A 78 5.72 -31.53 -0.83
C LYS A 78 5.80 -30.14 -1.44
N GLU A 79 5.33 -29.13 -0.70
CA GLU A 79 5.38 -27.72 -1.13
C GLU A 79 6.83 -27.21 -1.13
N VAL A 80 7.68 -27.62 -0.18
CA VAL A 80 9.12 -27.29 -0.19
C VAL A 80 9.78 -27.81 -1.47
N LYS A 81 9.47 -29.04 -1.88
CA LYS A 81 9.95 -29.60 -3.16
C LYS A 81 9.45 -28.82 -4.36
N ALA A 82 8.18 -28.42 -4.35
CA ALA A 82 7.59 -27.61 -5.40
C ALA A 82 8.26 -26.21 -5.47
N LEU A 83 8.54 -25.57 -4.34
CA LEU A 83 9.26 -24.30 -4.28
C LEU A 83 10.68 -24.40 -4.85
N ILE A 84 11.43 -25.47 -4.51
CA ILE A 84 12.76 -25.71 -5.10
C ILE A 84 12.66 -25.89 -6.61
N LYS A 85 11.62 -26.59 -7.10
CA LYS A 85 11.37 -26.73 -8.53
C LYS A 85 11.06 -25.36 -9.16
N GLY A 86 10.19 -24.54 -8.55
CA GLY A 86 9.89 -23.19 -8.99
C GLY A 86 11.14 -22.29 -9.06
N ILE A 87 12.03 -22.36 -8.05
CA ILE A 87 13.31 -21.65 -8.07
C ILE A 87 14.16 -22.09 -9.27
N LYS A 88 14.27 -23.39 -9.53
CA LYS A 88 15.05 -23.91 -10.68
C LYS A 88 14.44 -23.50 -12.02
N GLU A 89 13.12 -23.44 -12.13
CA GLU A 89 12.42 -22.96 -13.33
C GLU A 89 12.69 -21.46 -13.55
N LEU A 90 12.60 -20.67 -12.51
CA LEU A 90 12.94 -19.24 -12.58
C LEU A 90 14.39 -19.01 -13.03
N LEU A 91 15.33 -19.81 -12.52
CA LEU A 91 16.74 -19.75 -12.92
C LEU A 91 16.95 -20.05 -14.41
N LYS A 92 16.21 -21.02 -14.97
CA LYS A 92 16.26 -21.32 -16.41
C LYS A 92 15.75 -20.17 -17.26
N LEU A 93 14.74 -19.42 -16.79
CA LEU A 93 14.23 -18.25 -17.48
C LEU A 93 15.29 -17.13 -17.56
N ILE A 94 16.16 -17.03 -16.55
CA ILE A 94 17.25 -16.05 -16.53
C ILE A 94 18.38 -16.40 -17.51
N GLU A 95 18.53 -17.66 -17.93
CA GLU A 95 19.61 -18.05 -18.86
C GLU A 95 19.45 -17.41 -20.26
N LYS A 96 18.22 -17.10 -20.66
CA LYS A 96 17.91 -16.43 -21.94
C LYS A 96 17.04 -15.20 -21.68
N PRO A 97 17.62 -14.11 -21.17
CA PRO A 97 16.85 -12.95 -20.79
C PRO A 97 16.36 -12.18 -22.03
N SER A 98 15.11 -11.81 -22.02
CA SER A 98 14.50 -10.78 -22.88
C SER A 98 13.99 -9.65 -22.00
N GLY A 99 13.50 -8.56 -22.57
CA GLY A 99 13.05 -7.41 -21.78
C GLY A 99 11.54 -7.30 -21.75
N PHE A 100 10.96 -7.33 -20.56
CA PHE A 100 9.53 -7.12 -20.32
C PHE A 100 9.36 -5.85 -19.50
N ILE A 101 8.72 -4.84 -20.07
CA ILE A 101 8.51 -3.52 -19.46
C ILE A 101 7.09 -3.46 -18.94
N TYR A 102 6.94 -3.34 -17.63
CA TYR A 102 5.70 -3.04 -16.93
C TYR A 102 5.68 -1.57 -16.50
N GLU A 103 4.59 -1.08 -15.94
CA GLU A 103 4.48 0.34 -15.56
C GLU A 103 5.54 0.77 -14.54
N ASN A 104 5.85 -0.08 -13.58
CA ASN A 104 6.79 0.22 -12.49
C ASN A 104 8.03 -0.68 -12.46
N ASP A 105 8.10 -1.71 -13.32
CA ASP A 105 9.15 -2.71 -13.27
C ASP A 105 9.64 -3.10 -14.67
N ILE A 106 10.90 -3.49 -14.73
CA ILE A 106 11.49 -4.14 -15.92
C ILE A 106 12.04 -5.50 -15.48
N THR A 107 11.65 -6.55 -16.20
CA THR A 107 12.03 -7.92 -15.86
C THR A 107 12.68 -8.64 -17.03
N PRO A 108 13.59 -9.60 -16.77
CA PRO A 108 14.27 -10.35 -17.82
C PRO A 108 13.44 -11.47 -18.45
N PHE A 109 12.23 -11.72 -17.94
CA PHE A 109 11.25 -12.69 -18.44
C PHE A 109 9.84 -12.26 -18.03
N ALA A 110 8.84 -12.80 -18.71
CA ALA A 110 7.44 -12.51 -18.39
C ALA A 110 7.06 -13.04 -17.00
N LEU A 111 6.39 -12.21 -16.21
CA LEU A 111 5.91 -12.58 -14.88
C LEU A 111 4.44 -12.98 -14.95
N GLY A 112 4.16 -14.26 -14.75
CA GLY A 112 2.78 -14.76 -14.71
C GLY A 112 1.99 -14.23 -13.51
N SER A 113 2.67 -13.90 -12.40
CA SER A 113 2.04 -13.27 -11.23
C SER A 113 1.43 -11.89 -11.54
N LYS A 114 1.96 -11.18 -12.53
CA LYS A 114 1.41 -9.90 -13.01
C LYS A 114 0.26 -10.07 -13.99
N ASP A 115 0.29 -11.14 -14.79
CA ASP A 115 -0.77 -11.42 -15.76
C ASP A 115 -2.07 -11.90 -15.12
N GLU A 116 -2.00 -12.57 -13.97
CA GLU A 116 -3.16 -13.05 -13.21
C GLU A 116 -3.91 -11.93 -12.49
N ASN A 117 -3.23 -10.86 -12.09
CA ASN A 117 -3.81 -9.68 -11.41
C ASN A 117 -4.17 -8.55 -12.41
N LYS A 118 -4.91 -8.88 -13.47
CA LYS A 118 -5.26 -7.94 -14.57
C LYS A 118 -6.06 -6.70 -14.14
N ASP A 119 -6.65 -6.71 -12.95
CA ASP A 119 -7.48 -5.60 -12.45
C ASP A 119 -6.65 -4.43 -11.87
N GLU A 120 -5.36 -4.62 -11.59
CA GLU A 120 -4.47 -3.57 -11.15
C GLU A 120 -3.76 -2.94 -12.36
N LYS A 121 -3.99 -1.65 -12.62
CA LYS A 121 -3.36 -0.88 -13.70
C LYS A 121 -1.83 -1.00 -13.71
N GLU A 122 -1.23 -1.20 -12.55
CA GLU A 122 0.24 -1.28 -12.33
C GLU A 122 0.88 -2.58 -12.86
N ASN A 123 0.10 -3.59 -13.23
CA ASN A 123 0.60 -4.92 -13.61
C ASN A 123 0.58 -5.18 -15.11
N LYS A 124 0.14 -4.21 -15.92
CA LYS A 124 0.02 -4.40 -17.36
C LYS A 124 1.38 -4.39 -18.05
N LEU A 125 1.66 -5.41 -18.87
CA LEU A 125 2.79 -5.42 -19.79
C LEU A 125 2.61 -4.29 -20.82
N ILE A 126 3.57 -3.37 -20.88
CA ILE A 126 3.56 -2.23 -21.79
C ILE A 126 4.27 -2.58 -23.08
N LYS A 127 5.45 -3.21 -22.99
CA LYS A 127 6.30 -3.50 -24.14
C LYS A 127 7.20 -4.69 -23.86
N GLU A 128 7.46 -5.47 -24.89
CA GLU A 128 8.48 -6.51 -24.91
C GLU A 128 9.64 -6.08 -25.83
N THR A 129 10.87 -6.39 -25.45
CA THR A 129 12.09 -6.11 -26.20
C THR A 129 12.90 -7.38 -26.38
N LYS A 130 13.75 -7.41 -27.41
CA LYS A 130 14.56 -8.60 -27.74
C LYS A 130 15.59 -8.91 -26.65
N THR A 131 16.14 -7.88 -26.03
CA THR A 131 17.15 -8.03 -24.99
C THR A 131 16.74 -7.26 -23.74
N TYR A 132 17.18 -7.74 -22.58
CA TYR A 132 16.97 -7.07 -21.31
C TYR A 132 17.62 -5.68 -21.24
N ASN A 133 18.79 -5.53 -21.91
CA ASN A 133 19.49 -4.25 -21.97
C ASN A 133 18.67 -3.19 -22.72
N GLU A 134 18.02 -3.54 -23.84
CA GLU A 134 17.14 -2.61 -24.55
C GLU A 134 15.96 -2.15 -23.66
N ALA A 135 15.45 -3.03 -22.80
CA ALA A 135 14.41 -2.66 -21.85
C ALA A 135 14.93 -1.68 -20.79
N ILE A 136 16.11 -1.94 -20.22
CA ILE A 136 16.72 -1.07 -19.21
C ILE A 136 17.07 0.30 -19.81
N ASP A 137 17.52 0.38 -21.06
CA ASP A 137 17.83 1.64 -21.73
C ASP A 137 16.61 2.57 -21.82
N THR A 138 15.40 2.02 -21.81
CA THR A 138 14.17 2.85 -21.77
C THR A 138 14.01 3.65 -20.48
N LEU A 139 14.68 3.24 -19.40
CA LEU A 139 14.70 3.98 -18.12
C LEU A 139 15.64 5.17 -18.12
N ASN A 140 16.44 5.36 -19.18
CA ASN A 140 17.50 6.37 -19.22
C ASN A 140 18.37 6.34 -17.94
N PRO A 141 19.01 5.22 -17.58
CA PRO A 141 19.67 5.05 -16.29
C PRO A 141 20.84 6.02 -16.07
N PHE A 142 21.31 6.67 -17.14
CA PHE A 142 22.37 7.69 -17.13
C PHE A 142 21.84 9.13 -17.15
N GLU A 143 20.52 9.31 -17.08
CA GLU A 143 19.95 10.65 -16.97
C GLU A 143 20.34 11.25 -15.61
N ILE A 144 21.06 12.39 -15.67
CA ILE A 144 21.45 13.12 -14.46
C ILE A 144 20.20 13.80 -13.90
N ILE A 145 19.54 13.15 -12.98
CA ILE A 145 18.41 13.75 -12.25
C ILE A 145 18.95 14.91 -11.43
N SER A 146 18.41 16.11 -11.66
CA SER A 146 18.77 17.29 -10.89
C SER A 146 18.60 17.02 -9.38
N PRO A 147 19.59 17.34 -8.52
CA PRO A 147 19.45 17.16 -7.07
C PRO A 147 18.29 17.96 -6.46
N TYR A 148 17.73 18.90 -7.23
CA TYR A 148 16.55 19.68 -6.84
C TYR A 148 15.23 19.04 -7.23
N GLU A 149 15.20 18.02 -8.07
CA GLU A 149 13.96 17.44 -8.61
C GLU A 149 13.10 16.84 -7.50
N GLN A 150 13.69 16.12 -6.55
CA GLN A 150 12.98 15.60 -5.39
C GLN A 150 12.38 16.73 -4.53
N LYS A 151 13.10 17.85 -4.37
CA LYS A 151 12.61 19.03 -3.65
C LYS A 151 11.44 19.68 -4.39
N ILE A 152 11.52 19.76 -5.72
CA ILE A 152 10.46 20.28 -6.59
C ILE A 152 9.20 19.40 -6.49
N LEU A 153 9.36 18.06 -6.55
CA LEU A 153 8.25 17.11 -6.41
C LEU A 153 7.60 17.22 -5.03
N SER A 154 8.40 17.33 -3.98
CA SER A 154 7.90 17.54 -2.62
C SER A 154 7.10 18.85 -2.51
N ALA A 155 7.63 19.96 -3.04
CA ALA A 155 6.95 21.25 -3.06
C ALA A 155 5.63 21.18 -3.86
N LYS A 156 5.62 20.52 -5.02
CA LYS A 156 4.40 20.30 -5.82
C LYS A 156 3.33 19.50 -5.05
N ARG A 157 3.73 18.46 -4.29
CA ARG A 157 2.81 17.70 -3.43
C ARG A 157 2.19 18.58 -2.34
N ILE A 158 3.00 19.40 -1.66
CA ILE A 158 2.54 20.34 -0.62
C ILE A 158 1.52 21.32 -1.23
N ILE A 159 1.86 21.94 -2.37
CA ILE A 159 0.97 22.89 -3.06
C ILE A 159 -0.36 22.21 -3.44
N SER A 160 -0.31 20.98 -3.97
CA SER A 160 -1.51 20.23 -4.32
C SER A 160 -2.37 19.94 -3.08
N GLY A 161 -1.74 19.55 -1.97
CA GLY A 161 -2.41 19.33 -0.69
C GLY A 161 -3.09 20.59 -0.15
N GLN A 162 -2.39 21.72 -0.19
CA GLN A 162 -2.94 23.03 0.22
C GLN A 162 -4.13 23.45 -0.64
N LYS A 163 -4.04 23.30 -1.97
CA LYS A 163 -5.17 23.60 -2.88
C LYS A 163 -6.39 22.74 -2.58
N LYS A 164 -6.20 21.43 -2.28
CA LYS A 164 -7.32 20.56 -1.86
C LYS A 164 -7.92 20.99 -0.52
N SER A 165 -7.09 21.44 0.42
CA SER A 165 -7.54 21.92 1.73
C SER A 165 -8.36 23.22 1.58
N ILE A 166 -7.88 24.17 0.77
CA ILE A 166 -8.61 25.42 0.47
C ILE A 166 -10.00 25.10 -0.10
N LYS A 167 -10.08 24.26 -1.14
CA LYS A 167 -11.38 23.84 -1.70
C LYS A 167 -12.33 23.24 -0.66
N LYS A 168 -11.82 22.40 0.23
CA LYS A 168 -12.63 21.83 1.32
C LYS A 168 -13.13 22.89 2.30
N GLN A 169 -12.30 23.89 2.59
CA GLN A 169 -12.70 24.98 3.47
C GLN A 169 -13.72 25.90 2.82
N GLU A 170 -13.58 26.22 1.53
CA GLU A 170 -14.54 27.00 0.76
C GLU A 170 -15.94 26.34 0.78
N VAL A 171 -16.01 25.03 0.52
CA VAL A 171 -17.28 24.27 0.60
C VAL A 171 -17.86 24.29 2.03
N LYS A 172 -17.00 24.21 3.06
CA LYS A 172 -17.46 24.32 4.46
C LYS A 172 -17.97 25.71 4.77
N ILE A 173 -17.31 26.76 4.30
CA ILE A 173 -17.75 28.17 4.47
C ILE A 173 -19.13 28.32 3.84
N GLU A 174 -19.30 27.93 2.58
CA GLU A 174 -20.58 28.03 1.89
C GLU A 174 -21.69 27.27 2.62
N SER A 175 -21.42 26.02 3.05
CA SER A 175 -22.36 25.24 3.83
C SER A 175 -22.72 25.89 5.17
N ASN A 176 -21.73 26.45 5.87
CA ASN A 176 -21.96 27.09 7.17
C ASN A 176 -22.67 28.44 7.01
N THR A 177 -22.38 29.19 5.95
CA THR A 177 -23.11 30.42 5.62
C THR A 177 -24.59 30.12 5.37
N LYS A 178 -24.89 29.11 4.53
CA LYS A 178 -26.30 28.68 4.30
C LYS A 178 -26.99 28.25 5.58
N LYS A 179 -26.28 27.51 6.47
CA LYS A 179 -26.82 27.14 7.78
C LYS A 179 -27.09 28.35 8.66
N GLY A 180 -26.16 29.31 8.68
CA GLY A 180 -26.31 30.56 9.40
C GLY A 180 -27.51 31.38 8.92
N GLU A 181 -27.66 31.53 7.62
CA GLU A 181 -28.81 32.19 6.99
C GLU A 181 -30.13 31.48 7.39
N THR A 182 -30.18 30.15 7.28
CA THR A 182 -31.36 29.37 7.65
C THR A 182 -31.73 29.56 9.15
N ILE A 183 -30.71 29.61 10.04
CA ILE A 183 -30.93 29.88 11.47
C ILE A 183 -31.46 31.32 11.66
N TYR A 184 -30.88 32.27 10.95
CA TYR A 184 -31.29 33.69 11.07
C TYR A 184 -32.71 33.90 10.58
N ASP A 185 -33.07 33.32 9.44
CA ASP A 185 -34.43 33.42 8.86
C ASP A 185 -35.49 32.76 9.77
N ASN A 186 -35.08 31.77 10.56
CA ASN A 186 -35.97 31.03 11.49
C ASN A 186 -35.68 31.34 12.96
N TYR A 187 -35.09 32.51 13.25
CA TYR A 187 -34.65 32.84 14.60
C TYR A 187 -35.77 32.75 15.64
N GLN A 188 -36.92 33.42 15.36
CA GLN A 188 -38.05 33.45 16.31
C GLN A 188 -38.63 32.03 16.59
N PRO A 189 -38.92 31.18 15.59
CA PRO A 189 -39.36 29.82 15.85
C PRO A 189 -38.33 29.00 16.60
N LEU A 190 -37.03 29.13 16.29
CA LEU A 190 -35.97 28.42 16.96
C LEU A 190 -35.82 28.83 18.43
N GLN A 191 -35.95 30.14 18.72
CA GLN A 191 -35.87 30.64 20.09
C GLN A 191 -36.99 30.03 20.94
N LYS A 192 -38.21 29.96 20.41
CA LYS A 192 -39.32 29.31 21.11
C LYS A 192 -39.11 27.84 21.43
N ILE A 193 -38.47 27.12 20.47
CA ILE A 193 -38.11 25.71 20.68
C ILE A 193 -37.06 25.58 21.77
N ILE A 194 -36.01 26.41 21.75
CA ILE A 194 -34.94 26.40 22.76
C ILE A 194 -35.54 26.72 24.14
N ASP A 195 -36.37 27.72 24.24
CA ASP A 195 -37.00 28.11 25.49
C ASP A 195 -37.92 26.98 26.04
N PHE A 196 -38.69 26.32 25.14
CA PHE A 196 -39.48 25.17 25.47
C PHE A 196 -38.62 24.00 26.01
N VAL A 197 -37.55 23.65 25.30
CA VAL A 197 -36.63 22.58 25.72
C VAL A 197 -35.99 22.91 27.06
N ASN A 198 -35.56 24.16 27.27
CA ASN A 198 -34.96 24.59 28.52
C ASN A 198 -35.96 24.54 29.69
N SER A 199 -37.22 24.91 29.48
CA SER A 199 -38.28 24.82 30.47
C SER A 199 -38.60 23.38 30.83
N ALA A 200 -38.80 22.52 29.83
CA ALA A 200 -39.07 21.11 30.02
C ALA A 200 -37.91 20.38 30.76
N ARG A 201 -36.67 20.76 30.51
CA ARG A 201 -35.50 20.25 31.27
C ARG A 201 -35.47 20.72 32.73
N LYS A 202 -35.85 21.97 32.99
CA LYS A 202 -35.99 22.46 34.37
C LYS A 202 -37.08 21.74 35.13
N GLU A 203 -38.15 21.30 34.45
CA GLU A 203 -39.24 20.48 35.03
C GLU A 203 -38.89 18.99 35.22
N GLY A 204 -37.66 18.58 34.80
CA GLY A 204 -37.17 17.21 34.98
C GLY A 204 -37.69 16.20 33.95
N LYS A 205 -38.27 16.64 32.82
CA LYS A 205 -38.77 15.75 31.77
C LYS A 205 -37.60 15.02 31.08
N ASP A 206 -37.82 13.74 30.72
CA ASP A 206 -36.84 12.94 29.97
C ASP A 206 -36.76 13.36 28.49
N TRP A 207 -35.59 13.20 27.88
CA TRP A 207 -35.38 13.54 26.48
C TRP A 207 -36.35 12.88 25.51
N LYS A 208 -36.82 11.66 25.79
CA LYS A 208 -37.81 10.95 24.97
C LYS A 208 -39.18 11.60 24.99
N GLU A 209 -39.54 12.21 26.10
CA GLU A 209 -40.80 12.94 26.25
C GLU A 209 -40.74 14.29 25.53
N ILE A 210 -39.62 15.01 25.70
CA ILE A 210 -39.37 16.29 25.01
C ILE A 210 -39.38 16.10 23.49
N GLU A 211 -38.76 15.02 23.01
CA GLU A 211 -38.71 14.69 21.55
C GLU A 211 -40.13 14.41 21.01
N LYS A 212 -40.98 13.70 21.75
CA LYS A 212 -42.37 13.44 21.35
C LYS A 212 -43.19 14.73 21.27
N GLU A 213 -43.05 15.59 22.26
CA GLU A 213 -43.74 16.88 22.27
C GLU A 213 -43.28 17.80 21.15
N LEU A 214 -41.95 17.82 20.84
CA LEU A 214 -41.39 18.58 19.71
C LEU A 214 -41.85 18.07 18.34
N LYS A 215 -42.04 16.77 18.15
CA LYS A 215 -42.57 16.17 16.92
C LYS A 215 -44.02 16.62 16.60
N ASN A 216 -44.77 17.00 17.60
CA ASN A 216 -46.11 17.52 17.46
C ASN A 216 -46.13 19.02 17.08
N ILE A 217 -45.04 19.72 17.26
CA ILE A 217 -44.89 21.11 16.82
C ILE A 217 -44.65 21.12 15.30
N LYS A 218 -45.53 21.72 14.51
CA LYS A 218 -45.49 21.77 13.03
C LYS A 218 -44.06 22.03 12.52
N LYS A 219 -43.63 21.19 11.59
CA LYS A 219 -42.34 21.24 10.89
C LYS A 219 -41.92 22.67 10.52
N ILE A 220 -40.82 23.10 11.09
CA ILE A 220 -40.13 24.31 10.63
C ILE A 220 -39.42 23.93 9.32
N LYS A 221 -39.78 24.57 8.21
CA LYS A 221 -39.18 24.32 6.90
C LYS A 221 -37.65 24.50 7.00
N GLY A 222 -36.89 23.46 6.72
CA GLY A 222 -35.43 23.48 6.56
C GLY A 222 -34.60 23.10 7.78
N ILE A 223 -35.21 22.69 8.90
CA ILE A 223 -34.48 22.22 10.09
C ILE A 223 -34.84 20.74 10.34
N ASP A 224 -33.86 19.87 10.19
CA ASP A 224 -33.95 18.45 10.51
C ASP A 224 -33.52 18.29 11.98
N LEU A 225 -34.50 18.03 12.84
CA LEU A 225 -34.26 17.71 14.26
C LEU A 225 -33.87 16.23 14.37
N LYS A 226 -32.59 15.92 14.06
CA LYS A 226 -31.99 14.63 14.34
C LYS A 226 -31.21 14.66 15.63
#